data_d5216980a46bc6edc3ccd40b5986a356
#
_entry.id   d5216980a46bc6edc3ccd40b5986a356
#
_cell.length_a   1.000
_cell.length_b   1.000
_cell.length_c   1.000
_cell.angle_alpha   90.00
_cell.angle_beta   90.00
_cell.angle_gamma   90.00
#
_symmetry.space_group_name_H-M   'P 1'
#
loop_
_entity.id
_entity.type
_entity.pdbx_description
1 polymer ?
#
loop_
_entity_poly.entity_id
_entity_poly.type
_entity_poly.pdbx_seq_one_letter_code
_entity_poly.pdbx_strand_id
1 'polypeptide(L)'
;MSDKYYRSTYVNVDLNAIVANFQVFQKLHPNKTVMPVVKANGYGLGSIKVARQLMDNGAEFFAVATLDEAIELRMHGIDAKILVLGVIPTEHINKAIQHRVAITVPSKSWLVEAVKEIPESNEKDLWIHVKLDTGMGRLGMKTAEEYKEVIELINGHSHLIFEGVFTHFACADEPGDSMNRQQTMFEEIVGQADKPDYIHSQNSAGALMKDTQFCNAVRVGISLYGYY
;
A
#
# COMPACT_ATOMS: atom_id res chain seq x y z
N MET A 1 28.30 13.22 11.60
CA MET A 1 29.35 13.62 10.63
C MET A 1 28.69 14.51 9.61
N SER A 2 29.22 15.71 9.36
CA SER A 2 28.68 16.57 8.31
C SER A 2 29.05 15.93 6.97
N ASP A 3 28.05 15.51 6.19
CA ASP A 3 28.25 15.05 4.82
C ASP A 3 28.84 16.20 4.02
N LYS A 4 30.16 16.14 3.78
CA LYS A 4 30.84 17.11 2.93
C LYS A 4 30.51 16.78 1.48
N TYR A 5 29.59 17.52 0.92
CA TYR A 5 29.32 17.47 -0.52
C TYR A 5 30.45 18.16 -1.27
N TYR A 6 31.10 17.41 -2.18
CA TYR A 6 32.24 17.95 -2.98
C TYR A 6 31.76 18.59 -4.29
N ARG A 7 30.47 18.53 -4.59
CA ARG A 7 29.87 19.15 -5.77
C ARG A 7 28.96 20.28 -5.35
N SER A 8 28.87 21.33 -6.18
CA SER A 8 27.97 22.47 -5.98
C SER A 8 26.52 22.17 -6.36
N THR A 9 26.26 21.04 -7.08
CA THR A 9 24.92 20.63 -7.49
C THR A 9 24.30 19.77 -6.41
N TYR A 10 23.16 20.18 -5.89
CA TYR A 10 22.40 19.47 -4.87
C TYR A 10 20.88 19.68 -5.05
N VAL A 11 20.07 18.81 -4.47
CA VAL A 11 18.61 18.94 -4.42
C VAL A 11 18.23 19.36 -3.00
N ASN A 12 17.52 20.48 -2.90
CA ASN A 12 16.89 20.91 -1.65
C ASN A 12 15.49 20.27 -1.57
N VAL A 13 15.26 19.48 -0.52
CA VAL A 13 13.96 18.88 -0.26
C VAL A 13 13.28 19.62 0.89
N ASP A 14 12.15 20.26 0.60
CA ASP A 14 11.33 20.90 1.61
C ASP A 14 10.35 19.86 2.20
N LEU A 15 10.71 19.29 3.35
CA LEU A 15 9.87 18.33 4.04
C LEU A 15 8.56 18.93 4.55
N ASN A 16 8.53 20.24 4.84
CA ASN A 16 7.29 20.89 5.27
C ASN A 16 6.28 21.02 4.13
N ALA A 17 6.74 21.21 2.91
CA ALA A 17 5.88 21.18 1.72
C ALA A 17 5.25 19.79 1.53
N ILE A 18 6.02 18.71 1.75
CA ILE A 18 5.50 17.34 1.70
C ILE A 18 4.45 17.11 2.80
N VAL A 19 4.71 17.59 4.03
CA VAL A 19 3.73 17.53 5.13
C VAL A 19 2.47 18.33 4.79
N ALA A 20 2.61 19.53 4.22
CA ALA A 20 1.46 20.34 3.81
C ALA A 20 0.61 19.60 2.78
N ASN A 21 1.23 18.96 1.78
CA ASN A 21 0.52 18.13 0.82
C ASN A 21 -0.21 16.95 1.48
N PHE A 22 0.44 16.25 2.41
CA PHE A 22 -0.19 15.18 3.19
C PHE A 22 -1.43 15.67 3.94
N GLN A 23 -1.32 16.82 4.61
CA GLN A 23 -2.43 17.43 5.35
C GLN A 23 -3.60 17.86 4.44
N VAL A 24 -3.33 18.23 3.18
CA VAL A 24 -4.40 18.47 2.18
C VAL A 24 -5.21 17.20 1.99
N PHE A 25 -4.57 16.04 1.79
CA PHE A 25 -5.28 14.77 1.63
C PHE A 25 -6.02 14.34 2.90
N GLN A 26 -5.48 14.58 4.09
CA GLN A 26 -6.20 14.34 5.34
C GLN A 26 -7.47 15.19 5.44
N LYS A 27 -7.42 16.45 5.00
CA LYS A 27 -8.59 17.33 4.97
C LYS A 27 -9.62 16.94 3.91
N LEU A 28 -9.17 16.47 2.75
CA LEU A 28 -10.05 15.98 1.69
C LEU A 28 -10.75 14.66 2.08
N HIS A 29 -10.10 13.85 2.91
CA HIS A 29 -10.58 12.54 3.33
C HIS A 29 -10.57 12.40 4.86
N PRO A 30 -11.38 13.18 5.61
CA PRO A 30 -11.29 13.27 7.07
C PRO A 30 -11.61 11.97 7.81
N ASN A 31 -12.32 11.04 7.13
CA ASN A 31 -12.71 9.74 7.69
C ASN A 31 -11.95 8.56 7.09
N LYS A 32 -10.83 8.82 6.41
CA LYS A 32 -10.04 7.77 5.76
C LYS A 32 -8.58 7.81 6.22
N THR A 33 -7.99 6.63 6.24
CA THR A 33 -6.53 6.52 6.39
C THR A 33 -5.85 7.01 5.11
N VAL A 34 -5.06 8.05 5.24
CA VAL A 34 -4.18 8.49 4.15
C VAL A 34 -2.87 7.71 4.26
N MET A 35 -2.58 6.88 3.26
CA MET A 35 -1.36 6.07 3.17
C MET A 35 -0.33 6.77 2.26
N PRO A 36 0.70 7.46 2.81
CA PRO A 36 1.81 7.98 2.01
C PRO A 36 2.56 6.85 1.32
N VAL A 37 2.79 6.99 0.00
CA VAL A 37 3.59 6.06 -0.78
C VAL A 37 4.99 6.62 -0.93
N VAL A 38 5.96 5.95 -0.27
CA VAL A 38 7.35 6.42 -0.17
C VAL A 38 8.34 5.53 -0.93
N LYS A 39 7.85 4.75 -1.89
CA LYS A 39 8.64 3.88 -2.77
C LYS A 39 9.68 4.66 -3.59
N ALA A 40 10.64 3.93 -4.19
CA ALA A 40 11.72 4.49 -5.01
C ALA A 40 12.46 5.63 -4.28
N ASN A 41 12.87 5.35 -3.03
CA ASN A 41 13.53 6.32 -2.16
C ASN A 41 12.73 7.64 -2.02
N GLY A 42 11.40 7.53 -1.75
CA GLY A 42 10.53 8.70 -1.67
C GLY A 42 10.47 9.46 -3.00
N TYR A 43 10.30 8.75 -4.11
CA TYR A 43 10.38 9.31 -5.47
C TYR A 43 11.68 10.09 -5.73
N GLY A 44 12.79 9.62 -5.11
CA GLY A 44 14.11 10.24 -5.22
C GLY A 44 14.43 11.31 -4.16
N LEU A 45 13.46 11.64 -3.29
CA LEU A 45 13.61 12.72 -2.31
C LEU A 45 14.05 12.25 -0.91
N GLY A 46 14.25 10.93 -0.72
CA GLY A 46 14.73 10.37 0.55
C GLY A 46 13.62 9.79 1.41
N SER A 47 13.29 8.49 1.20
CA SER A 47 12.17 7.78 1.86
C SER A 47 12.20 7.87 3.38
N ILE A 48 13.36 7.70 4.00
CA ILE A 48 13.53 7.67 5.47
C ILE A 48 13.18 9.03 6.09
N LYS A 49 13.71 10.13 5.52
CA LYS A 49 13.45 11.48 6.05
C LYS A 49 11.99 11.88 5.83
N VAL A 50 11.46 11.57 4.65
CA VAL A 50 10.05 11.80 4.30
C VAL A 50 9.13 11.01 5.22
N ALA A 51 9.35 9.69 5.39
CA ALA A 51 8.50 8.85 6.23
C ALA A 51 8.54 9.30 7.70
N ARG A 52 9.71 9.63 8.24
CA ARG A 52 9.83 10.14 9.62
C ARG A 52 9.05 11.42 9.80
N GLN A 53 9.25 12.40 8.91
CA GLN A 53 8.55 13.68 8.97
C GLN A 53 7.03 13.51 8.86
N LEU A 54 6.57 12.61 7.99
CA LEU A 54 5.14 12.33 7.85
C LEU A 54 4.57 11.58 9.08
N MET A 55 5.32 10.63 9.65
CA MET A 55 4.95 9.92 10.88
C MET A 55 4.82 10.88 12.07
N ASP A 56 5.76 11.81 12.21
CA ASP A 56 5.70 12.87 13.24
C ASP A 56 4.50 13.83 13.04
N ASN A 57 3.89 13.83 11.84
CA ASN A 57 2.69 14.60 11.51
C ASN A 57 1.43 13.73 11.30
N GLY A 58 1.41 12.54 11.90
CA GLY A 58 0.22 11.71 12.01
C GLY A 58 0.00 10.71 10.86
N ALA A 59 1.02 10.38 10.08
CA ALA A 59 0.95 9.25 9.16
C ALA A 59 1.17 7.94 9.93
N GLU A 60 0.16 7.07 9.92
CA GLU A 60 0.17 5.80 10.65
C GLU A 60 0.36 4.58 9.75
N PHE A 61 0.29 4.75 8.43
CA PHE A 61 0.37 3.67 7.47
C PHE A 61 1.08 4.12 6.19
N PHE A 62 2.18 3.49 5.83
CA PHE A 62 2.97 3.77 4.62
C PHE A 62 2.83 2.67 3.58
N ALA A 63 3.08 2.99 2.32
CA ALA A 63 3.19 1.99 1.27
C ALA A 63 4.49 2.15 0.48
N VAL A 64 5.10 1.01 0.15
CA VAL A 64 6.35 0.91 -0.62
C VAL A 64 6.19 -0.06 -1.79
N ALA A 65 7.17 -0.18 -2.67
CA ALA A 65 7.11 -1.10 -3.79
C ALA A 65 7.67 -2.48 -3.46
N THR A 66 8.74 -2.55 -2.65
CA THR A 66 9.50 -3.79 -2.39
C THR A 66 9.67 -4.07 -0.90
N LEU A 67 9.99 -5.31 -0.59
CA LEU A 67 10.29 -5.72 0.79
C LEU A 67 11.56 -5.04 1.32
N ASP A 68 12.55 -4.83 0.45
CA ASP A 68 13.80 -4.15 0.81
C ASP A 68 13.54 -2.73 1.27
N GLU A 69 12.69 -1.97 0.56
CA GLU A 69 12.28 -0.61 0.97
C GLU A 69 11.56 -0.63 2.33
N ALA A 70 10.69 -1.62 2.57
CA ALA A 70 10.00 -1.77 3.85
C ALA A 70 10.98 -2.06 4.99
N ILE A 71 11.92 -2.99 4.78
CA ILE A 71 12.95 -3.35 5.78
C ILE A 71 13.85 -2.15 6.06
N GLU A 72 14.26 -1.40 5.03
CA GLU A 72 15.06 -0.18 5.20
C GLU A 72 14.35 0.84 6.10
N LEU A 73 13.06 1.08 5.89
CA LEU A 73 12.27 1.95 6.77
C LEU A 73 12.25 1.44 8.22
N ARG A 74 12.05 0.13 8.42
CA ARG A 74 12.08 -0.51 9.75
C ARG A 74 13.43 -0.34 10.45
N MET A 75 14.54 -0.55 9.72
CA MET A 75 15.89 -0.38 10.25
C MET A 75 16.19 1.06 10.69
N HIS A 76 15.46 2.03 10.15
CA HIS A 76 15.58 3.44 10.51
C HIS A 76 14.48 3.92 11.48
N GLY A 77 13.76 3.00 12.15
CA GLY A 77 12.84 3.31 13.23
C GLY A 77 11.48 3.85 12.77
N ILE A 78 11.02 3.48 11.58
CA ILE A 78 9.65 3.74 11.14
C ILE A 78 8.76 2.62 11.66
N ASP A 79 8.02 2.86 12.73
CA ASP A 79 7.19 1.85 13.41
C ASP A 79 5.73 1.83 12.92
N ALA A 80 5.30 2.80 12.13
CA ALA A 80 3.99 2.84 11.48
C ALA A 80 3.74 1.57 10.63
N LYS A 81 2.48 1.25 10.31
CA LYS A 81 2.16 0.16 9.38
C LYS A 81 2.85 0.38 8.03
N ILE A 82 3.33 -0.70 7.40
CA ILE A 82 3.95 -0.64 6.07
C ILE A 82 3.36 -1.75 5.20
N LEU A 83 2.85 -1.37 4.03
CA LEU A 83 2.38 -2.29 2.99
C LEU A 83 3.36 -2.32 1.81
N VAL A 84 3.80 -3.51 1.44
CA VAL A 84 4.50 -3.75 0.17
C VAL A 84 3.47 -3.93 -0.95
N LEU A 85 3.39 -2.98 -1.87
CA LEU A 85 2.44 -2.98 -2.99
C LEU A 85 2.83 -3.94 -4.13
N GLY A 86 4.09 -4.29 -4.22
CA GLY A 86 4.60 -5.30 -5.15
C GLY A 86 4.40 -6.72 -4.62
N VAL A 87 4.59 -7.70 -5.48
CA VAL A 87 4.60 -9.11 -5.09
C VAL A 87 6.01 -9.47 -4.64
N ILE A 88 6.14 -10.04 -3.45
CA ILE A 88 7.42 -10.55 -2.96
C ILE A 88 7.59 -12.02 -3.35
N PRO A 89 8.83 -12.53 -3.53
CA PRO A 89 9.07 -13.96 -3.64
C PRO A 89 8.65 -14.69 -2.36
N THR A 90 8.03 -15.85 -2.48
CA THR A 90 7.45 -16.58 -1.34
C THR A 90 8.50 -17.00 -0.31
N GLU A 91 9.73 -17.28 -0.73
CA GLU A 91 10.87 -17.60 0.15
C GLU A 91 11.24 -16.46 1.12
N HIS A 92 10.68 -15.24 0.91
CA HIS A 92 10.93 -14.09 1.77
C HIS A 92 9.79 -13.78 2.75
N ILE A 93 8.76 -14.62 2.83
CA ILE A 93 7.62 -14.45 3.75
C ILE A 93 8.08 -14.28 5.20
N ASN A 94 9.06 -15.08 5.64
CA ASN A 94 9.58 -14.99 7.00
C ASN A 94 10.20 -13.63 7.32
N LYS A 95 10.79 -12.95 6.34
CA LYS A 95 11.31 -11.60 6.52
C LYS A 95 10.16 -10.59 6.70
N ALA A 96 9.07 -10.72 5.93
CA ALA A 96 7.90 -9.88 6.10
C ALA A 96 7.29 -10.04 7.50
N ILE A 97 7.16 -11.27 8.00
CA ILE A 97 6.70 -11.59 9.35
C ILE A 97 7.62 -10.96 10.40
N GLN A 98 8.93 -11.20 10.30
CA GLN A 98 9.93 -10.72 11.27
C GLN A 98 9.94 -9.19 11.38
N HIS A 99 9.79 -8.50 10.26
CA HIS A 99 9.79 -7.04 10.19
C HIS A 99 8.40 -6.41 10.31
N ARG A 100 7.36 -7.21 10.58
CA ARG A 100 5.98 -6.73 10.71
C ARG A 100 5.55 -5.87 9.52
N VAL A 101 5.69 -6.43 8.32
CA VAL A 101 5.37 -5.78 7.05
C VAL A 101 4.16 -6.47 6.43
N ALA A 102 3.13 -5.70 6.08
CA ALA A 102 1.99 -6.20 5.33
C ALA A 102 2.38 -6.45 3.86
N ILE A 103 1.85 -7.52 3.29
CA ILE A 103 2.20 -7.96 1.94
C ILE A 103 0.99 -7.96 1.01
N THR A 104 1.27 -7.87 -0.29
CA THR A 104 0.26 -8.00 -1.35
C THR A 104 0.13 -9.47 -1.77
N VAL A 105 -1.09 -10.00 -1.71
CA VAL A 105 -1.45 -11.32 -2.25
C VAL A 105 -2.08 -11.13 -3.63
N PRO A 106 -1.41 -11.56 -4.70
CA PRO A 106 -1.88 -11.36 -6.08
C PRO A 106 -2.80 -12.48 -6.58
N SER A 107 -2.73 -13.69 -6.02
CA SER A 107 -3.47 -14.88 -6.46
C SER A 107 -3.51 -15.96 -5.39
N LYS A 108 -4.46 -16.91 -5.53
CA LYS A 108 -4.54 -18.10 -4.69
C LYS A 108 -3.27 -18.98 -4.77
N SER A 109 -2.77 -19.22 -6.00
CA SER A 109 -1.58 -20.05 -6.19
C SER A 109 -0.36 -19.48 -5.49
N TRP A 110 -0.16 -18.18 -5.56
CA TRP A 110 0.91 -17.51 -4.83
C TRP A 110 0.75 -17.67 -3.30
N LEU A 111 -0.48 -17.50 -2.77
CA LEU A 111 -0.73 -17.64 -1.33
C LEU A 111 -0.51 -19.09 -0.84
N VAL A 112 -0.92 -20.09 -1.62
CA VAL A 112 -0.68 -21.51 -1.30
C VAL A 112 0.82 -21.81 -1.18
N GLU A 113 1.64 -21.26 -2.07
CA GLU A 113 3.10 -21.42 -1.96
C GLU A 113 3.67 -20.62 -0.77
N ALA A 114 3.19 -19.40 -0.56
CA ALA A 114 3.63 -18.54 0.54
C ALA A 114 3.39 -19.18 1.93
N VAL A 115 2.25 -19.84 2.11
CA VAL A 115 1.92 -20.52 3.37
C VAL A 115 2.89 -21.66 3.69
N LYS A 116 3.41 -22.36 2.69
CA LYS A 116 4.41 -23.45 2.89
C LYS A 116 5.73 -22.92 3.45
N GLU A 117 6.05 -21.67 3.22
CA GLU A 117 7.26 -21.02 3.71
C GLU A 117 7.14 -20.51 5.16
N ILE A 118 5.93 -20.53 5.75
CA ILE A 118 5.72 -20.12 7.14
C ILE A 118 6.12 -21.32 8.05
N PRO A 119 7.09 -21.13 8.96
CA PRO A 119 7.49 -22.23 9.86
C PRO A 119 6.34 -22.67 10.78
N GLU A 120 6.24 -23.95 11.08
CA GLU A 120 5.26 -24.48 12.05
C GLU A 120 5.39 -23.83 13.44
N SER A 121 6.61 -23.42 13.81
CA SER A 121 6.90 -22.72 15.06
C SER A 121 6.60 -21.21 15.02
N ASN A 122 5.99 -20.70 13.93
CA ASN A 122 5.69 -19.30 13.82
C ASN A 122 4.52 -18.91 14.74
N GLU A 123 4.76 -17.95 15.62
CA GLU A 123 3.77 -17.38 16.54
C GLU A 123 3.34 -15.95 16.16
N LYS A 124 3.85 -15.41 15.05
CA LYS A 124 3.60 -14.03 14.63
C LYS A 124 2.66 -13.99 13.44
N ASP A 125 1.85 -12.93 13.41
CA ASP A 125 0.91 -12.70 12.32
C ASP A 125 1.58 -12.16 11.06
N LEU A 126 1.04 -12.56 9.92
CA LEU A 126 1.33 -12.02 8.60
C LEU A 126 0.11 -11.22 8.13
N TRP A 127 0.26 -9.91 8.00
CA TRP A 127 -0.79 -9.04 7.51
C TRP A 127 -0.87 -9.08 5.98
N ILE A 128 -2.07 -9.26 5.47
CA ILE A 128 -2.33 -9.49 4.05
C ILE A 128 -3.24 -8.42 3.49
N HIS A 129 -2.83 -7.82 2.38
CA HIS A 129 -3.68 -7.04 1.49
C HIS A 129 -3.90 -7.79 0.18
N VAL A 130 -5.14 -8.17 -0.06
CA VAL A 130 -5.53 -8.88 -1.28
C VAL A 130 -5.61 -7.91 -2.44
N LYS A 131 -4.99 -8.25 -3.58
CA LYS A 131 -4.98 -7.41 -4.77
C LYS A 131 -6.01 -7.87 -5.80
N LEU A 132 -6.88 -6.95 -6.22
CA LEU A 132 -7.81 -7.14 -7.33
C LEU A 132 -7.36 -6.34 -8.57
N ASP A 133 -7.44 -6.95 -9.74
CA ASP A 133 -7.21 -6.28 -11.02
C ASP A 133 -8.56 -5.98 -11.69
N THR A 134 -9.04 -4.78 -11.48
CA THR A 134 -10.32 -4.31 -12.02
C THR A 134 -10.15 -3.53 -13.33
N GLY A 135 -8.99 -3.65 -13.99
CA GLY A 135 -8.75 -3.02 -15.28
C GLY A 135 -7.38 -2.36 -15.47
N MET A 136 -6.48 -2.44 -14.47
CA MET A 136 -5.08 -1.99 -14.63
C MET A 136 -4.28 -2.93 -15.53
N GLY A 137 -4.63 -4.24 -15.59
CA GLY A 137 -3.96 -5.22 -16.46
C GLY A 137 -2.56 -5.59 -16.02
N ARG A 138 -2.24 -5.50 -14.72
CA ARG A 138 -0.89 -5.71 -14.22
C ARG A 138 -0.75 -6.90 -13.28
N LEU A 139 -1.49 -6.92 -12.18
CA LEU A 139 -1.50 -7.99 -11.19
C LEU A 139 -2.80 -7.96 -10.37
N GLY A 140 -3.18 -9.11 -9.82
CA GLY A 140 -4.36 -9.26 -8.98
C GLY A 140 -5.41 -10.19 -9.59
N MET A 141 -6.34 -10.61 -8.75
CA MET A 141 -7.49 -11.43 -9.13
C MET A 141 -8.53 -10.60 -9.87
N LYS A 142 -9.28 -11.25 -10.74
CA LYS A 142 -10.25 -10.57 -11.63
C LYS A 142 -11.70 -10.94 -11.38
N THR A 143 -11.94 -12.01 -10.61
CA THR A 143 -13.28 -12.51 -10.36
C THR A 143 -13.61 -12.60 -8.88
N ALA A 144 -14.90 -12.63 -8.56
CA ALA A 144 -15.38 -12.82 -7.19
C ALA A 144 -15.06 -14.22 -6.65
N GLU A 145 -15.02 -15.23 -7.53
CA GLU A 145 -14.68 -16.60 -7.17
C GLU A 145 -13.25 -16.71 -6.71
N GLU A 146 -12.29 -16.16 -7.49
CA GLU A 146 -10.87 -16.12 -7.11
C GLU A 146 -10.67 -15.39 -5.77
N TYR A 147 -11.40 -14.28 -5.58
CA TYR A 147 -11.35 -13.50 -4.35
C TYR A 147 -11.84 -14.31 -3.14
N LYS A 148 -13.03 -14.95 -3.24
CA LYS A 148 -13.60 -15.81 -2.18
C LYS A 148 -12.67 -16.94 -1.79
N GLU A 149 -12.11 -17.65 -2.77
CA GLU A 149 -11.17 -18.74 -2.52
C GLU A 149 -9.93 -18.29 -1.74
N VAL A 150 -9.43 -17.09 -2.00
CA VAL A 150 -8.30 -16.51 -1.26
C VAL A 150 -8.70 -16.14 0.17
N ILE A 151 -9.89 -15.54 0.37
CA ILE A 151 -10.38 -15.20 1.70
C ILE A 151 -10.61 -16.47 2.55
N GLU A 152 -11.18 -17.52 1.97
CA GLU A 152 -11.35 -18.82 2.64
C GLU A 152 -10.00 -19.39 3.06
N LEU A 153 -8.98 -19.31 2.20
CA LEU A 153 -7.64 -19.78 2.52
C LEU A 153 -7.01 -18.97 3.65
N ILE A 154 -7.15 -17.64 3.65
CA ILE A 154 -6.66 -16.77 4.73
C ILE A 154 -7.36 -17.12 6.03
N ASN A 155 -8.69 -17.24 6.04
CA ASN A 155 -9.48 -17.56 7.23
C ASN A 155 -9.19 -18.97 7.78
N GLY A 156 -8.68 -19.87 6.97
CA GLY A 156 -8.24 -21.21 7.37
C GLY A 156 -6.92 -21.26 8.12
N HIS A 157 -6.18 -20.15 8.23
CA HIS A 157 -4.86 -20.09 8.87
C HIS A 157 -4.82 -19.05 9.98
N SER A 158 -4.56 -19.47 11.20
CA SER A 158 -4.62 -18.64 12.41
C SER A 158 -3.68 -17.43 12.42
N HIS A 159 -2.58 -17.48 11.68
CA HIS A 159 -1.58 -16.40 11.61
C HIS A 159 -1.62 -15.58 10.31
N LEU A 160 -2.61 -15.80 9.46
CA LEU A 160 -2.87 -14.94 8.31
C LEU A 160 -3.97 -13.94 8.67
N ILE A 161 -3.65 -12.67 8.64
CA ILE A 161 -4.59 -11.60 8.97
C ILE A 161 -5.04 -10.90 7.69
N PHE A 162 -6.32 -11.02 7.36
CA PHE A 162 -6.92 -10.28 6.25
C PHE A 162 -7.05 -8.80 6.64
N GLU A 163 -5.97 -8.04 6.49
CA GLU A 163 -5.92 -6.63 6.89
C GLU A 163 -6.52 -5.71 5.82
N GLY A 164 -6.38 -6.04 4.54
CA GLY A 164 -6.85 -5.13 3.51
C GLY A 164 -7.16 -5.77 2.15
N VAL A 165 -7.89 -5.01 1.32
CA VAL A 165 -8.14 -5.32 -0.10
C VAL A 165 -7.99 -4.07 -0.94
N PHE A 166 -7.39 -4.21 -2.14
CA PHE A 166 -7.19 -3.05 -2.99
C PHE A 166 -7.15 -3.34 -4.49
N THR A 167 -7.46 -2.30 -5.24
CA THR A 167 -7.21 -2.21 -6.67
C THR A 167 -6.33 -1.00 -7.01
N HIS A 168 -6.06 -0.77 -8.27
CA HIS A 168 -5.33 0.39 -8.76
C HIS A 168 -5.94 0.91 -10.05
N PHE A 169 -6.28 2.19 -10.08
CA PHE A 169 -6.83 2.83 -11.27
C PHE A 169 -5.76 3.01 -12.35
N ALA A 170 -6.11 2.66 -13.58
CA ALA A 170 -5.22 2.77 -14.74
C ALA A 170 -5.05 4.22 -15.18
N CYS A 171 -6.17 4.95 -15.29
CA CYS A 171 -6.27 6.28 -15.90
C CYS A 171 -7.16 7.18 -15.04
N ALA A 172 -6.78 7.40 -13.75
CA ALA A 172 -7.56 8.25 -12.85
C ALA A 172 -7.38 9.75 -13.14
N ASP A 173 -6.34 10.12 -13.85
CA ASP A 173 -5.95 11.45 -14.29
C ASP A 173 -6.46 11.81 -15.70
N GLU A 174 -7.09 10.87 -16.41
CA GLU A 174 -7.61 11.07 -17.75
C GLU A 174 -9.14 11.25 -17.75
N PRO A 175 -9.68 12.04 -18.70
CA PRO A 175 -11.13 12.13 -18.91
C PRO A 175 -11.70 10.76 -19.33
N GLY A 176 -12.90 10.42 -18.84
CA GLY A 176 -13.61 9.22 -19.22
C GLY A 176 -14.16 8.44 -18.04
N ASP A 177 -14.72 7.26 -18.36
CA ASP A 177 -15.45 6.44 -17.39
C ASP A 177 -14.65 5.25 -16.83
N SER A 178 -13.36 5.18 -17.16
CA SER A 178 -12.47 4.07 -16.76
C SER A 178 -12.44 3.89 -15.24
N MET A 179 -12.22 4.98 -14.50
CA MET A 179 -12.15 4.95 -13.04
C MET A 179 -13.47 4.48 -12.40
N ASN A 180 -14.62 4.95 -12.91
CA ASN A 180 -15.93 4.53 -12.39
C ASN A 180 -16.19 3.03 -12.63
N ARG A 181 -15.89 2.53 -13.85
CA ARG A 181 -16.03 1.09 -14.16
C ARG A 181 -15.13 0.24 -13.27
N GLN A 182 -13.87 0.65 -13.05
CA GLN A 182 -12.96 -0.04 -12.16
C GLN A 182 -13.44 -0.03 -10.70
N GLN A 183 -14.00 1.08 -10.25
CA GLN A 183 -14.54 1.21 -8.90
C GLN A 183 -15.78 0.33 -8.73
N THR A 184 -16.72 0.34 -9.68
CA THR A 184 -17.92 -0.51 -9.64
C THR A 184 -17.55 -1.99 -9.57
N MET A 185 -16.65 -2.44 -10.46
CA MET A 185 -16.17 -3.83 -10.44
C MET A 185 -15.48 -4.18 -9.12
N PHE A 186 -14.71 -3.26 -8.54
CA PHE A 186 -14.05 -3.44 -7.25
C PHE A 186 -15.08 -3.65 -6.14
N GLU A 187 -16.11 -2.81 -6.09
CA GLU A 187 -17.20 -2.87 -5.09
C GLU A 187 -18.02 -4.17 -5.22
N GLU A 188 -18.31 -4.58 -6.45
CA GLU A 188 -19.04 -5.82 -6.74
C GLU A 188 -18.26 -7.06 -6.27
N ILE A 189 -16.96 -7.13 -6.53
CA ILE A 189 -16.12 -8.26 -6.11
C ILE A 189 -15.98 -8.28 -4.58
N VAL A 190 -15.59 -7.15 -3.97
CA VAL A 190 -15.37 -7.06 -2.52
C VAL A 190 -16.67 -7.30 -1.74
N GLY A 191 -17.82 -6.90 -2.29
CA GLY A 191 -19.14 -7.13 -1.69
C GLY A 191 -19.55 -8.61 -1.58
N GLN A 192 -18.81 -9.53 -2.20
CA GLN A 192 -19.11 -10.96 -2.21
C GLN A 192 -18.49 -11.78 -1.05
N ALA A 193 -17.63 -11.17 -0.23
CA ALA A 193 -16.98 -11.83 0.90
C ALA A 193 -16.84 -10.86 2.10
N ASP A 194 -16.27 -11.35 3.21
CA ASP A 194 -15.97 -10.54 4.39
C ASP A 194 -15.07 -9.35 4.05
N LYS A 195 -15.35 -8.23 4.70
CA LYS A 195 -14.59 -7.00 4.49
C LYS A 195 -13.45 -6.91 5.51
N PRO A 196 -12.24 -6.55 5.06
CA PRO A 196 -11.12 -6.31 5.95
C PRO A 196 -11.17 -4.89 6.56
N ASP A 197 -10.19 -4.60 7.44
CA ASP A 197 -10.04 -3.28 8.06
C ASP A 197 -9.78 -2.15 7.04
N TYR A 198 -9.04 -2.44 5.97
CA TYR A 198 -8.68 -1.44 4.95
C TYR A 198 -9.18 -1.83 3.56
N ILE A 199 -9.99 -0.95 2.97
CA ILE A 199 -10.46 -1.06 1.58
C ILE A 199 -9.97 0.17 0.82
N HIS A 200 -9.15 -0.02 -0.21
CA HIS A 200 -8.52 1.10 -0.90
C HIS A 200 -8.37 0.91 -2.41
N SER A 201 -8.92 1.83 -3.19
CA SER A 201 -8.81 1.85 -4.66
C SER A 201 -8.00 3.05 -5.17
N GLN A 202 -8.14 4.20 -4.51
CA GLN A 202 -7.67 5.49 -4.97
C GLN A 202 -6.14 5.63 -4.87
N ASN A 203 -5.51 5.97 -6.00
CA ASN A 203 -4.15 6.53 -6.08
C ASN A 203 -4.21 8.05 -5.91
N SER A 204 -3.10 8.78 -6.12
CA SER A 204 -3.05 10.24 -6.00
C SER A 204 -4.13 10.94 -6.80
N ALA A 205 -4.24 10.63 -8.09
CA ALA A 205 -5.24 11.26 -8.97
C ALA A 205 -6.66 10.89 -8.55
N GLY A 206 -6.94 9.60 -8.30
CA GLY A 206 -8.26 9.16 -7.83
C GLY A 206 -8.68 9.82 -6.51
N ALA A 207 -7.74 10.07 -5.60
CA ALA A 207 -8.01 10.74 -4.34
C ALA A 207 -8.30 12.25 -4.51
N LEU A 208 -7.79 12.88 -5.56
CA LEU A 208 -8.11 14.29 -5.88
C LEU A 208 -9.43 14.42 -6.65
N MET A 209 -9.77 13.46 -7.52
CA MET A 209 -10.88 13.58 -8.45
C MET A 209 -12.23 13.17 -7.86
N LYS A 210 -12.26 12.18 -6.99
CA LYS A 210 -13.54 11.64 -6.48
C LYS A 210 -13.38 10.97 -5.13
N ASP A 211 -14.25 11.31 -4.20
CA ASP A 211 -14.42 10.52 -2.98
C ASP A 211 -15.33 9.31 -3.25
N THR A 212 -15.05 8.19 -2.59
CA THR A 212 -15.88 7.00 -2.58
C THR A 212 -16.14 6.58 -1.13
N GLN A 213 -17.41 6.42 -0.76
CA GLN A 213 -17.81 5.99 0.58
C GLN A 213 -17.46 4.50 0.85
N PHE A 214 -17.24 3.72 -0.20
CA PHE A 214 -16.90 2.30 -0.09
C PHE A 214 -15.50 2.06 0.47
N CYS A 215 -14.55 2.93 0.13
CA CYS A 215 -13.16 2.84 0.58
C CYS A 215 -12.93 3.68 1.84
N ASN A 216 -12.17 3.15 2.77
CA ASN A 216 -11.78 3.83 4.01
C ASN A 216 -10.29 4.19 4.07
N ALA A 217 -9.56 3.98 2.97
CA ALA A 217 -8.18 4.43 2.84
C ALA A 217 -7.85 4.89 1.42
N VAL A 218 -6.85 5.79 1.30
CA VAL A 218 -6.33 6.33 0.05
C VAL A 218 -4.81 6.23 0.03
N ARG A 219 -4.23 5.91 -1.13
CA ARG A 219 -2.77 5.80 -1.31
C ARG A 219 -2.25 7.00 -2.08
N VAL A 220 -1.53 7.88 -1.41
CA VAL A 220 -1.03 9.11 -2.00
C VAL A 220 0.48 9.00 -2.24
N GLY A 221 0.87 8.99 -3.51
CA GLY A 221 2.27 8.92 -3.93
C GLY A 221 2.71 10.23 -4.57
N ILE A 222 2.68 10.28 -5.88
CA ILE A 222 3.27 11.37 -6.65
C ILE A 222 2.82 12.78 -6.23
N SER A 223 1.57 12.93 -5.84
CA SER A 223 1.03 14.23 -5.41
C SER A 223 1.56 14.71 -4.05
N LEU A 224 2.11 13.80 -3.20
CA LEU A 224 2.82 14.23 -1.99
C LEU A 224 4.06 15.05 -2.34
N TYR A 225 4.66 14.76 -3.48
CA TYR A 225 5.92 15.35 -3.94
C TYR A 225 5.70 16.55 -4.88
N GLY A 226 4.45 17.01 -5.02
CA GLY A 226 4.09 18.19 -5.79
C GLY A 226 3.90 17.97 -7.29
N TYR A 227 3.71 16.71 -7.72
CA TYR A 227 3.39 16.36 -9.11
C TYR A 227 1.92 15.92 -9.23
N TYR A 228 1.32 16.23 -10.39
CA TYR A 228 -0.07 15.89 -10.74
C TYR A 228 -0.12 14.89 -11.89
#